data_eedb1c92b4c6e38ba62e426094512080
#
_entry.id   eedb1c92b4c6e38ba62e426094512080
#
_cell.length_a   1.000
_cell.length_b   1.000
_cell.length_c   1.000
_cell.angle_alpha   90.00
_cell.angle_beta   90.00
_cell.angle_gamma   90.00
#
_symmetry.space_group_name_H-M   'P 1'
#
loop_
_entity.id
_entity.type
_entity.pdbx_description
1 polymer ?
#
loop_
_entity_poly.entity_id
_entity_poly.type
_entity_poly.pdbx_seq_one_letter_code
_entity_poly.pdbx_strand_id
1 'polypeptide(L)'
;MRTLRYISVCVVISLLFFSCATTSINRVDAAQQTDISGYWNDTDVRLICNALIEDCITSPRIERFAQENKRLPVFIIGRFKNDSSEHIDTSIIVKKMQTAILNSGKAEFVADSASREEVRAEREEQNMGNASEETAKALGNETGADFLLQGSVKSMVQKAGNTTVRTYHVSADLINIETNRIIWSGFNDDIKKVIKTSDVKF
;
A
#
# COMPACT_ATOMS: atom_id res chain seq x y z
N MET A 1 -61.61 -32.38 -1.65
CA MET A 1 -60.35 -33.14 -1.99
C MET A 1 -59.42 -32.46 -3.00
N ARG A 2 -59.90 -31.77 -4.03
CA ARG A 2 -59.04 -31.05 -5.01
C ARG A 2 -58.28 -29.88 -4.40
N THR A 3 -58.90 -29.05 -3.58
CA THR A 3 -58.28 -27.89 -2.91
C THR A 3 -57.18 -28.28 -1.96
N LEU A 4 -57.28 -29.38 -1.25
CA LEU A 4 -56.28 -29.89 -0.33
C LEU A 4 -55.00 -30.35 -1.08
N ARG A 5 -55.15 -30.88 -2.29
CA ARG A 5 -54.00 -31.22 -3.17
C ARG A 5 -53.22 -30.01 -3.66
N TYR A 6 -53.90 -28.91 -4.00
CA TYR A 6 -53.22 -27.68 -4.43
C TYR A 6 -52.48 -27.00 -3.27
N ILE A 7 -53.04 -27.02 -2.08
CA ILE A 7 -52.37 -26.49 -0.88
C ILE A 7 -51.06 -27.29 -0.58
N SER A 8 -51.16 -28.63 -0.67
CA SER A 8 -49.98 -29.49 -0.46
C SER A 8 -48.87 -29.25 -1.49
N VAL A 9 -49.23 -29.06 -2.75
CA VAL A 9 -48.24 -28.76 -3.82
C VAL A 9 -47.60 -27.39 -3.62
N CYS A 10 -48.34 -26.36 -3.24
CA CYS A 10 -47.80 -25.03 -2.95
C CYS A 10 -46.83 -25.03 -1.75
N VAL A 11 -47.13 -25.80 -0.70
CA VAL A 11 -46.23 -25.94 0.48
C VAL A 11 -44.93 -26.65 0.10
N VAL A 12 -45.00 -27.71 -0.72
CA VAL A 12 -43.78 -28.40 -1.19
C VAL A 12 -42.90 -27.51 -2.10
N ILE A 13 -43.53 -26.73 -2.97
CA ILE A 13 -42.81 -25.78 -3.83
C ILE A 13 -42.16 -24.66 -3.00
N SER A 14 -42.81 -24.16 -1.96
CA SER A 14 -42.29 -23.14 -1.03
C SER A 14 -41.06 -23.62 -0.24
N LEU A 15 -40.96 -24.90 0.06
CA LEU A 15 -39.81 -25.50 0.79
C LEU A 15 -38.56 -25.66 -0.07
N LEU A 16 -38.64 -25.59 -1.40
CA LEU A 16 -37.51 -25.73 -2.30
C LEU A 16 -36.69 -24.45 -2.49
N PHE A 17 -37.15 -23.30 -1.98
CA PHE A 17 -36.45 -22.02 -2.11
C PHE A 17 -35.53 -21.64 -0.93
N PHE A 18 -35.43 -22.47 0.11
CA PHE A 18 -34.46 -22.27 1.17
C PHE A 18 -33.06 -22.81 0.75
N SER A 19 -32.46 -22.19 -0.24
CA SER A 19 -31.05 -22.40 -0.53
C SER A 19 -30.23 -21.56 0.45
N CYS A 20 -29.74 -22.18 1.52
CA CYS A 20 -28.73 -21.55 2.38
C CYS A 20 -27.42 -21.44 1.60
N ALA A 21 -27.01 -20.21 1.26
CA ALA A 21 -25.67 -19.96 0.78
C ALA A 21 -24.67 -20.23 1.92
N THR A 22 -23.81 -21.24 1.75
CA THR A 22 -22.72 -21.54 2.69
C THR A 22 -21.50 -20.75 2.31
N THR A 23 -20.96 -19.93 3.21
CA THR A 23 -19.69 -19.24 3.03
C THR A 23 -18.56 -20.14 3.53
N SER A 24 -17.57 -20.44 2.68
CA SER A 24 -16.35 -21.12 3.07
C SER A 24 -15.19 -20.14 3.11
N ILE A 25 -14.35 -20.22 4.15
CA ILE A 25 -13.18 -19.38 4.33
C ILE A 25 -11.96 -20.30 4.37
N ASN A 26 -11.04 -20.13 3.43
CA ASN A 26 -9.78 -20.86 3.37
C ASN A 26 -8.62 -19.87 3.48
N ARG A 27 -7.59 -20.23 4.23
CA ARG A 27 -6.30 -19.52 4.21
C ARG A 27 -5.45 -20.10 3.08
N VAL A 28 -4.90 -19.20 2.27
CA VAL A 28 -3.96 -19.53 1.18
C VAL A 28 -2.62 -18.86 1.45
N ASP A 29 -1.57 -19.28 0.73
CA ASP A 29 -0.27 -18.64 0.79
C ASP A 29 -0.40 -17.16 0.37
N ALA A 30 0.19 -16.25 1.16
CA ALA A 30 0.16 -14.82 0.89
C ALA A 30 0.89 -14.44 -0.42
N ALA A 31 1.79 -15.29 -0.92
CA ALA A 31 2.46 -15.11 -2.21
C ALA A 31 1.62 -15.59 -3.40
N GLN A 32 0.54 -16.32 -3.16
CA GLN A 32 -0.33 -16.81 -4.21
C GLN A 32 -1.03 -15.65 -4.91
N GLN A 33 -0.90 -15.57 -6.23
CA GLN A 33 -1.66 -14.60 -7.02
C GLN A 33 -3.14 -14.99 -7.02
N THR A 34 -3.99 -14.07 -6.52
CA THR A 34 -5.43 -14.27 -6.46
C THR A 34 -6.14 -13.03 -6.99
N ASP A 35 -6.66 -13.12 -8.22
CA ASP A 35 -7.43 -12.06 -8.86
C ASP A 35 -8.92 -12.42 -8.86
N ILE A 36 -9.62 -12.09 -7.77
CA ILE A 36 -11.07 -12.33 -7.64
C ILE A 36 -11.86 -11.33 -8.48
N SER A 37 -11.32 -10.14 -8.66
CA SER A 37 -11.94 -9.06 -9.43
C SER A 37 -10.88 -8.34 -10.28
N GLY A 38 -11.33 -7.49 -11.20
CA GLY A 38 -10.44 -6.63 -11.96
C GLY A 38 -9.98 -5.37 -11.23
N TYR A 39 -10.22 -5.27 -9.92
CA TYR A 39 -9.81 -4.14 -9.10
C TYR A 39 -8.42 -4.35 -8.49
N TRP A 40 -7.87 -3.28 -7.94
CA TRP A 40 -6.62 -3.31 -7.19
C TRP A 40 -6.67 -4.31 -6.03
N ASN A 41 -5.59 -5.08 -5.85
CA ASN A 41 -5.50 -6.09 -4.79
C ASN A 41 -4.08 -6.19 -4.19
N ASP A 42 -3.90 -7.10 -3.24
CA ASP A 42 -2.65 -7.33 -2.52
C ASP A 42 -1.50 -7.81 -3.42
N THR A 43 -1.81 -8.60 -4.45
CA THR A 43 -0.83 -9.04 -5.46
C THR A 43 -0.25 -7.85 -6.21
N ASP A 44 -1.10 -6.89 -6.63
CA ASP A 44 -0.67 -5.67 -7.31
C ASP A 44 0.26 -4.85 -6.43
N VAL A 45 -0.11 -4.67 -5.15
CA VAL A 45 0.74 -3.98 -4.16
C VAL A 45 2.10 -4.64 -4.05
N ARG A 46 2.14 -5.97 -3.96
CA ARG A 46 3.38 -6.72 -3.80
C ARG A 46 4.31 -6.59 -5.01
N LEU A 47 3.77 -6.77 -6.21
CA LEU A 47 4.53 -6.70 -7.45
C LEU A 47 5.14 -5.30 -7.64
N ILE A 48 4.33 -4.26 -7.50
CA ILE A 48 4.77 -2.88 -7.68
C ILE A 48 5.76 -2.46 -6.61
N CYS A 49 5.49 -2.76 -5.34
CA CYS A 49 6.41 -2.40 -4.26
C CYS A 49 7.77 -3.05 -4.47
N ASN A 50 7.82 -4.35 -4.81
CA ASN A 50 9.09 -5.03 -5.02
C ASN A 50 9.90 -4.37 -6.14
N ALA A 51 9.27 -4.06 -7.29
CA ALA A 51 9.95 -3.43 -8.42
C ALA A 51 10.47 -2.01 -8.07
N LEU A 52 9.63 -1.17 -7.47
CA LEU A 52 10.01 0.20 -7.10
C LEU A 52 11.06 0.24 -5.99
N ILE A 53 10.99 -0.68 -5.03
CA ILE A 53 11.97 -0.76 -3.94
C ILE A 53 13.34 -1.16 -4.50
N GLU A 54 13.39 -2.23 -5.29
CA GLU A 54 14.64 -2.70 -5.88
C GLU A 54 15.31 -1.60 -6.71
N ASP A 55 14.55 -0.92 -7.57
CA ASP A 55 15.06 0.19 -8.37
C ASP A 55 15.55 1.35 -7.50
N CYS A 56 14.83 1.68 -6.43
CA CYS A 56 15.22 2.75 -5.50
C CYS A 56 16.54 2.42 -4.79
N ILE A 57 16.63 1.25 -4.14
CA ILE A 57 17.81 0.90 -3.31
C ILE A 57 19.06 0.58 -4.12
N THR A 58 18.92 0.27 -5.40
CA THR A 58 20.03 0.06 -6.33
C THR A 58 20.43 1.33 -7.09
N SER A 59 19.74 2.46 -6.84
CA SER A 59 20.04 3.72 -7.49
C SER A 59 21.46 4.19 -7.20
N PRO A 60 22.28 4.45 -8.24
CA PRO A 60 23.66 4.93 -8.06
C PRO A 60 23.77 6.26 -7.30
N ARG A 61 22.68 7.03 -7.23
CA ARG A 61 22.67 8.31 -6.51
C ARG A 61 22.57 8.12 -5.00
N ILE A 62 21.82 7.10 -4.56
CA ILE A 62 21.75 6.73 -3.14
C ILE A 62 23.09 6.20 -2.67
N GLU A 63 23.72 5.33 -3.46
CA GLU A 63 25.04 4.79 -3.15
C GLU A 63 26.10 5.89 -3.10
N ARG A 64 26.11 6.79 -4.07
CA ARG A 64 27.03 7.94 -4.11
C ARG A 64 26.86 8.82 -2.88
N PHE A 65 25.61 9.12 -2.47
CA PHE A 65 25.36 9.91 -1.26
C PHE A 65 25.99 9.27 -0.03
N ALA A 66 25.84 7.95 0.14
CA ALA A 66 26.42 7.23 1.27
C ALA A 66 27.96 7.28 1.26
N GLN A 67 28.58 7.17 0.09
CA GLN A 67 30.04 7.26 -0.07
C GLN A 67 30.57 8.67 0.22
N GLU A 68 29.94 9.70 -0.31
CA GLU A 68 30.35 11.10 -0.15
C GLU A 68 30.18 11.60 1.29
N ASN A 69 29.06 11.22 1.94
CA ASN A 69 28.73 11.67 3.30
C ASN A 69 29.20 10.71 4.40
N LYS A 70 29.76 9.54 4.07
CA LYS A 70 30.20 8.50 5.00
C LYS A 70 29.14 8.07 6.01
N ARG A 71 27.88 8.14 5.61
CA ARG A 71 26.71 7.72 6.37
C ARG A 71 25.56 7.31 5.45
N LEU A 72 24.61 6.58 5.97
CA LEU A 72 23.41 6.26 5.22
C LEU A 72 22.56 7.52 4.99
N PRO A 73 21.87 7.60 3.86
CA PRO A 73 20.86 8.63 3.63
C PRO A 73 19.66 8.42 4.55
N VAL A 74 19.13 9.51 5.06
CA VAL A 74 17.95 9.52 5.93
C VAL A 74 16.74 10.00 5.14
N PHE A 75 15.71 9.16 5.09
CA PHE A 75 14.48 9.44 4.36
C PHE A 75 13.36 9.85 5.31
N ILE A 76 12.42 10.61 4.80
CA ILE A 76 11.09 10.83 5.37
C ILE A 76 10.04 10.46 4.34
N ILE A 77 8.95 9.86 4.80
CA ILE A 77 7.80 9.59 3.94
C ILE A 77 6.97 10.86 3.78
N GLY A 78 6.77 11.25 2.51
CA GLY A 78 5.83 12.27 2.11
C GLY A 78 4.46 11.69 1.74
N ARG A 79 3.73 12.43 0.92
CA ARG A 79 2.40 12.02 0.49
C ARG A 79 2.46 10.98 -0.63
N PHE A 80 1.74 9.88 -0.44
CA PHE A 80 1.35 8.97 -1.52
C PHE A 80 -0.12 9.21 -1.85
N LYS A 81 -0.39 9.71 -3.05
CA LYS A 81 -1.74 10.07 -3.48
C LYS A 81 -2.42 8.90 -4.17
N ASN A 82 -3.68 8.71 -3.88
CA ASN A 82 -4.56 7.91 -4.70
C ASN A 82 -5.27 8.82 -5.71
N ASP A 83 -4.78 8.87 -6.94
CA ASP A 83 -5.36 9.58 -8.06
C ASP A 83 -6.07 8.60 -9.04
N SER A 84 -6.40 7.39 -8.55
CA SER A 84 -7.19 6.40 -9.30
C SER A 84 -8.68 6.62 -9.11
N SER A 85 -9.50 5.88 -9.87
CA SER A 85 -10.96 5.86 -9.71
C SER A 85 -11.43 4.88 -8.63
N GLU A 86 -10.52 4.28 -7.87
CA GLU A 86 -10.81 3.25 -6.86
C GLU A 86 -10.40 3.71 -5.46
N HIS A 87 -10.98 3.06 -4.45
CA HIS A 87 -10.52 3.26 -3.09
C HIS A 87 -9.26 2.39 -2.84
N ILE A 88 -8.08 3.00 -3.01
CA ILE A 88 -6.79 2.36 -2.75
C ILE A 88 -6.18 2.98 -1.48
N ASP A 89 -5.93 2.13 -0.49
CA ASP A 89 -5.19 2.55 0.70
C ASP A 89 -3.68 2.59 0.41
N THR A 90 -3.19 3.77 0.07
CA THR A 90 -1.78 4.00 -0.24
C THR A 90 -0.86 3.86 0.96
N SER A 91 -1.38 3.85 2.19
CA SER A 91 -0.58 3.64 3.40
C SER A 91 0.08 2.25 3.42
N ILE A 92 -0.58 1.25 2.83
CA ILE A 92 -0.03 -0.11 2.69
C ILE A 92 1.20 -0.10 1.79
N ILE A 93 1.15 0.63 0.66
CA ILE A 93 2.28 0.79 -0.27
C ILE A 93 3.45 1.44 0.47
N VAL A 94 3.19 2.56 1.13
CA VAL A 94 4.17 3.31 1.92
C VAL A 94 4.84 2.41 2.95
N LYS A 95 4.05 1.68 3.73
CA LYS A 95 4.58 0.83 4.81
C LYS A 95 5.43 -0.31 4.27
N LYS A 96 5.03 -0.94 3.15
CA LYS A 96 5.83 -1.97 2.49
C LYS A 96 7.15 -1.41 1.96
N MET A 97 7.12 -0.27 1.27
CA MET A 97 8.34 0.38 0.78
C MET A 97 9.28 0.76 1.92
N GLN A 98 8.79 1.45 2.95
CA GLN A 98 9.56 1.82 4.12
C GLN A 98 10.24 0.62 4.78
N THR A 99 9.46 -0.44 5.04
CA THR A 99 9.97 -1.64 5.71
C THR A 99 11.06 -2.32 4.90
N ALA A 100 10.87 -2.45 3.58
CA ALA A 100 11.85 -3.12 2.73
C ALA A 100 13.12 -2.29 2.53
N ILE A 101 13.02 -0.97 2.41
CA ILE A 101 14.18 -0.06 2.32
C ILE A 101 14.97 -0.10 3.63
N LEU A 102 14.31 -0.05 4.79
CA LEU A 102 14.98 -0.19 6.08
C LEU A 102 15.71 -1.53 6.21
N ASN A 103 15.03 -2.63 5.87
CA ASN A 103 15.60 -3.98 5.94
C ASN A 103 16.74 -4.21 4.96
N SER A 104 16.84 -3.44 3.87
CA SER A 104 17.96 -3.49 2.94
C SER A 104 19.26 -2.93 3.53
N GLY A 105 19.19 -2.15 4.62
CA GLY A 105 20.33 -1.45 5.21
C GLY A 105 20.92 -0.35 4.33
N LYS A 106 20.21 0.10 3.28
CA LYS A 106 20.70 1.12 2.33
C LYS A 106 20.28 2.55 2.70
N ALA A 107 19.26 2.70 3.55
CA ALA A 107 18.78 3.98 4.06
C ALA A 107 18.15 3.84 5.44
N GLU A 108 18.09 4.94 6.15
CA GLU A 108 17.35 5.10 7.40
C GLU A 108 16.09 5.92 7.17
N PHE A 109 15.14 5.86 8.11
CA PHE A 109 13.95 6.70 8.08
C PHE A 109 13.77 7.44 9.41
N VAL A 110 13.41 8.69 9.32
CA VAL A 110 12.84 9.41 10.46
C VAL A 110 11.33 9.16 10.52
N ALA A 111 10.80 9.18 11.72
CA ALA A 111 9.37 9.04 11.97
C ALA A 111 8.57 10.16 11.27
N ASP A 112 7.32 9.85 10.93
CA ASP A 112 6.38 10.86 10.43
C ASP A 112 6.04 11.93 11.49
N SER A 113 5.31 12.97 11.08
CA SER A 113 5.01 14.10 11.97
C SER A 113 4.25 13.69 13.22
N ALA A 114 3.26 12.79 13.10
CA ALA A 114 2.46 12.36 14.25
C ALA A 114 3.32 11.57 15.25
N SER A 115 4.07 10.59 14.77
CA SER A 115 4.99 9.81 15.61
C SER A 115 6.07 10.67 16.25
N ARG A 116 6.55 11.71 15.56
CA ARG A 116 7.53 12.65 16.15
C ARG A 116 6.92 13.48 17.29
N GLU A 117 5.66 13.89 17.15
CA GLU A 117 4.96 14.60 18.23
C GLU A 117 4.82 13.72 19.47
N GLU A 118 4.46 12.45 19.32
CA GLU A 118 4.42 11.50 20.43
C GLU A 118 5.79 11.32 21.10
N VAL A 119 6.86 11.19 20.31
CA VAL A 119 8.23 11.08 20.83
C VAL A 119 8.67 12.36 21.55
N ARG A 120 8.27 13.54 21.06
CA ARG A 120 8.56 14.83 21.73
C ARG A 120 7.84 14.93 23.07
N ALA A 121 6.56 14.57 23.11
CA ALA A 121 5.79 14.53 24.35
C ALA A 121 6.41 13.57 25.38
N GLU A 122 6.85 12.39 24.96
CA GLU A 122 7.56 11.44 25.82
C GLU A 122 8.87 12.01 26.35
N ARG A 123 9.67 12.69 25.52
CA ARG A 123 10.91 13.33 25.97
C ARG A 123 10.64 14.44 26.99
N GLU A 124 9.58 15.22 26.78
CA GLU A 124 9.17 16.26 27.74
C GLU A 124 8.79 15.61 29.07
N GLU A 125 8.02 14.53 29.08
CA GLU A 125 7.64 13.80 30.28
C GLU A 125 8.87 13.23 31.02
N GLN A 126 9.83 12.66 30.30
CA GLN A 126 11.07 12.18 30.88
C GLN A 126 11.86 13.32 31.59
N ASN A 127 11.88 14.52 31.03
CA ASN A 127 12.58 15.67 31.56
C ASN A 127 11.79 16.40 32.67
N MET A 128 10.52 16.06 32.92
CA MET A 128 9.74 16.53 34.06
C MET A 128 10.00 15.76 35.36
N GLY A 129 10.98 14.87 35.38
CA GLY A 129 11.37 14.10 36.57
C GLY A 129 10.69 12.73 36.68
N ASN A 130 9.99 12.29 35.66
CA ASN A 130 9.35 10.94 35.58
C ASN A 130 10.35 9.83 35.18
N ALA A 131 11.51 10.21 34.63
CA ALA A 131 12.63 9.33 34.38
C ALA A 131 13.88 9.77 35.12
N SER A 132 14.83 8.85 35.33
CA SER A 132 16.12 9.20 35.94
C SER A 132 16.93 10.09 34.99
N GLU A 133 17.74 11.04 35.52
CA GLU A 133 18.63 11.87 34.70
C GLU A 133 19.55 11.07 33.79
N GLU A 134 19.95 9.87 34.23
CA GLU A 134 20.85 8.98 33.51
C GLU A 134 20.22 8.38 32.24
N THR A 135 18.88 8.21 32.23
CA THR A 135 18.15 7.59 31.13
C THR A 135 17.30 8.55 30.31
N ALA A 136 16.99 9.75 30.85
CA ALA A 136 16.21 10.75 30.12
C ALA A 136 16.90 11.19 28.83
N LYS A 137 16.11 11.38 27.76
CA LYS A 137 16.62 11.78 26.45
C LYS A 137 16.59 13.30 26.31
N ALA A 138 17.68 13.83 25.78
CA ALA A 138 17.81 15.27 25.56
C ALA A 138 16.79 15.78 24.53
N LEU A 139 16.25 16.97 24.75
CA LEU A 139 15.41 17.70 23.83
C LEU A 139 16.26 18.21 22.65
N GLY A 140 15.68 18.30 21.46
CA GLY A 140 16.31 18.93 20.30
C GLY A 140 17.32 18.06 19.52
N ASN A 141 17.55 16.80 19.89
CA ASN A 141 18.45 15.88 19.21
C ASN A 141 17.76 15.05 18.13
N GLU A 142 16.94 15.68 17.29
CA GLU A 142 16.29 14.99 16.18
C GLU A 142 17.17 14.95 14.93
N THR A 143 17.23 13.78 14.29
CA THR A 143 17.89 13.65 13.00
C THR A 143 17.01 14.24 11.91
N GLY A 144 17.57 15.16 11.11
CA GLY A 144 16.90 15.67 9.91
C GLY A 144 16.92 14.66 8.79
N ALA A 145 15.87 14.61 7.98
CA ALA A 145 15.87 13.82 6.76
C ALA A 145 16.63 14.53 5.63
N ASP A 146 17.36 13.75 4.83
CA ASP A 146 18.01 14.21 3.61
C ASP A 146 17.06 14.24 2.42
N PHE A 147 16.14 13.25 2.40
CA PHE A 147 15.28 13.01 1.25
C PHE A 147 13.82 12.76 1.65
N LEU A 148 12.94 13.30 0.82
CA LEU A 148 11.48 13.06 0.88
C LEU A 148 11.09 12.01 -0.16
N LEU A 149 10.53 10.88 0.27
CA LEU A 149 9.95 9.86 -0.61
C LEU A 149 8.45 10.10 -0.74
N GLN A 150 7.96 10.37 -1.94
CA GLN A 150 6.56 10.59 -2.24
C GLN A 150 6.13 9.87 -3.52
N GLY A 151 4.83 9.75 -3.77
CA GLY A 151 4.36 9.06 -4.96
C GLY A 151 2.88 9.19 -5.22
N SER A 152 2.41 8.46 -6.23
CA SER A 152 0.99 8.38 -6.57
C SER A 152 0.63 7.07 -7.25
N VAL A 153 -0.64 6.67 -7.09
CA VAL A 153 -1.28 5.60 -7.85
C VAL A 153 -2.34 6.22 -8.75
N LYS A 154 -2.29 5.88 -10.04
CA LYS A 154 -3.30 6.26 -11.05
C LYS A 154 -3.85 5.03 -11.72
N SER A 155 -5.08 5.10 -12.21
CA SER A 155 -5.67 4.04 -13.04
C SER A 155 -6.23 4.61 -14.33
N MET A 156 -6.14 3.81 -15.40
CA MET A 156 -6.81 4.06 -16.67
C MET A 156 -7.77 2.92 -16.95
N VAL A 157 -9.01 3.25 -17.30
CA VAL A 157 -10.06 2.25 -17.58
C VAL A 157 -10.57 2.49 -19.00
N GLN A 158 -10.54 1.43 -19.81
CA GLN A 158 -11.08 1.40 -21.17
C GLN A 158 -12.14 0.31 -21.25
N LYS A 159 -13.29 0.60 -21.87
CA LYS A 159 -14.39 -0.36 -22.02
C LYS A 159 -14.85 -0.40 -23.47
N ALA A 160 -14.96 -1.60 -24.01
CA ALA A 160 -15.51 -1.86 -25.33
C ALA A 160 -16.39 -3.14 -25.29
N GLY A 161 -17.69 -2.98 -25.51
CA GLY A 161 -18.66 -4.09 -25.38
C GLY A 161 -18.57 -4.72 -23.98
N ASN A 162 -18.34 -6.02 -23.95
CA ASN A 162 -18.24 -6.82 -22.72
C ASN A 162 -16.81 -6.90 -22.16
N THR A 163 -15.85 -6.17 -22.74
CA THR A 163 -14.47 -6.17 -22.30
C THR A 163 -14.11 -4.86 -21.64
N THR A 164 -13.57 -4.93 -20.43
CA THR A 164 -12.99 -3.79 -19.72
C THR A 164 -11.51 -4.06 -19.52
N VAL A 165 -10.67 -3.10 -19.89
CA VAL A 165 -9.23 -3.12 -19.62
C VAL A 165 -8.93 -2.07 -18.58
N ARG A 166 -8.21 -2.46 -17.54
CA ARG A 166 -7.77 -1.57 -16.46
C ARG A 166 -6.26 -1.67 -16.31
N THR A 167 -5.60 -0.52 -16.32
CA THR A 167 -4.16 -0.42 -16.08
C THR A 167 -3.91 0.47 -14.87
N TYR A 168 -2.86 0.15 -14.11
CA TYR A 168 -2.43 0.95 -12.97
C TYR A 168 -1.03 1.47 -13.23
N HIS A 169 -0.82 2.71 -12.84
CA HIS A 169 0.43 3.43 -12.97
C HIS A 169 0.83 3.92 -11.60
N VAL A 170 1.94 3.45 -11.10
CA VAL A 170 2.47 3.87 -9.80
C VAL A 170 3.80 4.55 -10.01
N SER A 171 3.92 5.76 -9.48
CA SER A 171 5.15 6.52 -9.49
C SER A 171 5.60 6.84 -8.07
N ALA A 172 6.92 6.90 -7.89
CA ALA A 172 7.55 7.34 -6.65
C ALA A 172 8.77 8.19 -6.97
N ASP A 173 8.96 9.29 -6.23
CA ASP A 173 10.08 10.20 -6.36
C ASP A 173 10.81 10.33 -5.03
N LEU A 174 12.14 10.39 -5.10
CA LEU A 174 12.99 10.72 -3.98
C LEU A 174 13.58 12.12 -4.22
N ILE A 175 13.19 13.06 -3.36
CA ILE A 175 13.50 14.48 -3.49
C ILE A 175 14.49 14.88 -2.40
N ASN A 176 15.59 15.50 -2.80
CA ASN A 176 16.53 16.10 -1.87
C ASN A 176 15.88 17.33 -1.22
N ILE A 177 15.78 17.33 0.12
CA ILE A 177 15.05 18.36 0.88
C ILE A 177 15.76 19.71 0.84
N GLU A 178 17.08 19.71 0.79
CA GLU A 178 17.88 20.94 0.77
C GLU A 178 17.82 21.64 -0.60
N THR A 179 17.89 20.86 -1.70
CA THR A 179 18.03 21.41 -3.04
C THR A 179 16.77 21.34 -3.90
N ASN A 180 15.70 20.68 -3.42
CA ASN A 180 14.47 20.38 -4.15
C ASN A 180 14.67 19.55 -5.44
N ARG A 181 15.83 18.89 -5.60
CA ARG A 181 16.13 18.08 -6.78
C ARG A 181 15.60 16.67 -6.61
N ILE A 182 14.90 16.17 -7.63
CA ILE A 182 14.54 14.75 -7.72
C ILE A 182 15.82 13.99 -8.03
N ILE A 183 16.22 13.11 -7.13
CA ILE A 183 17.45 12.31 -7.27
C ILE A 183 17.17 10.89 -7.76
N TRP A 184 15.94 10.42 -7.58
CA TRP A 184 15.46 9.17 -8.13
C TRP A 184 13.97 9.32 -8.44
N SER A 185 13.54 8.69 -9.52
CA SER A 185 12.13 8.61 -9.92
C SER A 185 11.87 7.21 -10.44
N GLY A 186 11.00 6.48 -9.79
CA GLY A 186 10.54 5.15 -10.19
C GLY A 186 9.14 5.23 -10.78
N PHE A 187 8.90 4.42 -11.79
CA PHE A 187 7.60 4.29 -12.43
C PHE A 187 7.33 2.82 -12.76
N ASN A 188 6.13 2.35 -12.41
CA ASN A 188 5.71 1.01 -12.75
C ASN A 188 4.30 1.04 -13.37
N ASP A 189 4.13 0.41 -14.53
CA ASP A 189 2.87 0.28 -15.28
C ASP A 189 2.59 -1.17 -15.72
N ASP A 190 3.21 -2.14 -15.06
CA ASP A 190 3.12 -3.55 -15.40
C ASP A 190 1.73 -4.17 -15.11
N ILE A 191 0.92 -3.51 -14.26
CA ILE A 191 -0.37 -4.06 -13.87
C ILE A 191 -1.44 -3.70 -14.90
N LYS A 192 -1.83 -4.71 -15.68
CA LYS A 192 -2.88 -4.62 -16.68
C LYS A 192 -3.87 -5.77 -16.52
N LYS A 193 -5.12 -5.46 -16.22
CA LYS A 193 -6.20 -6.44 -16.04
C LYS A 193 -7.21 -6.35 -17.17
N VAL A 194 -7.55 -7.49 -17.75
CA VAL A 194 -8.57 -7.63 -18.81
C VAL A 194 -9.76 -8.39 -18.23
N ILE A 195 -10.87 -7.69 -18.08
CA ILE A 195 -12.10 -8.22 -17.49
C ILE A 195 -13.10 -8.46 -18.62
N LYS A 196 -13.57 -9.70 -18.78
CA LYS A 196 -14.61 -10.08 -19.74
C LYS A 196 -15.86 -10.45 -18.97
N THR A 197 -16.97 -9.77 -19.26
CA THR A 197 -18.28 -10.10 -18.71
C THR A 197 -19.01 -10.96 -19.71
N SER A 198 -19.43 -12.18 -19.31
CA SER A 198 -20.30 -13.00 -20.16
C SER A 198 -21.72 -12.49 -20.08
N ASP A 199 -22.38 -12.30 -21.23
CA ASP A 199 -23.83 -12.09 -21.24
C ASP A 199 -24.51 -13.39 -20.82
N VAL A 200 -25.26 -13.36 -19.72
CA VAL A 200 -26.18 -14.44 -19.38
C VAL A 200 -27.34 -14.32 -20.36
N LYS A 201 -27.34 -15.17 -21.40
CA LYS A 201 -28.53 -15.32 -22.23
C LYS A 201 -29.52 -16.14 -21.43
N PHE A 202 -30.62 -15.49 -21.02
CA PHE A 202 -31.82 -16.16 -20.51
C PHE A 202 -32.61 -16.77 -21.68
#